data_9c61ef4d1488d68146206b31e5958f0a
#
_entry.id   9c61ef4d1488d68146206b31e5958f0a
#
_cell.length_a   1.000
_cell.length_b   1.000
_cell.length_c   1.000
_cell.angle_alpha   90.00
_cell.angle_beta   90.00
_cell.angle_gamma   90.00
#
_symmetry.space_group_name_H-M   'P 1'
#
loop_
_entity.id
_entity.type
_entity.pdbx_description
1 polymer ?
#
loop_
_entity_poly.entity_id
_entity_poly.type
_entity_poly.pdbx_seq_one_letter_code
_entity_poly.pdbx_strand_id
1 'polypeptide(L)'
;DPGVALVLSASDPEDSNYARLRRNIDTLSNVTTTSGDRLNIIEIQQPARQEYRGEPLPLSYINFYIANGGIVLPEFNDPMDQPALEAVTAAFPDREIVQLPAVEITKGGGCIHCITQQQPKSVPRLN
;
A
#
# COMPACT_ATOMS: atom_id res chain seq x y z
N ASP A 1 -8.84 10.01 -4.13
CA ASP A 1 -9.76 10.13 -5.25
C ASP A 1 -10.54 8.83 -5.41
N PRO A 2 -11.90 8.88 -5.41
CA PRO A 2 -12.74 7.69 -5.54
C PRO A 2 -12.68 7.11 -6.96
N GLY A 3 -11.68 6.71 -7.49
CA GLY A 3 -11.47 6.14 -8.83
C GLY A 3 -10.02 5.68 -8.99
N VAL A 4 -9.20 5.82 -7.94
CA VAL A 4 -7.79 5.41 -7.94
C VAL A 4 -7.60 4.20 -7.03
N ALA A 5 -6.92 3.18 -7.52
CA ALA A 5 -6.50 2.01 -6.75
C ALA A 5 -4.99 1.84 -6.81
N LEU A 6 -4.34 1.79 -5.66
CA LEU A 6 -2.92 1.42 -5.56
C LEU A 6 -2.83 -0.10 -5.38
N VAL A 7 -2.03 -0.74 -6.21
CA VAL A 7 -1.93 -2.20 -6.26
C VAL A 7 -0.45 -2.62 -6.27
N LEU A 8 -0.11 -3.65 -5.51
CA LEU A 8 1.23 -4.21 -5.62
C LEU A 8 1.41 -4.90 -6.98
N SER A 9 2.61 -4.75 -7.54
CA SER A 9 3.07 -5.47 -8.73
C SER A 9 4.40 -6.18 -8.45
N ALA A 10 4.76 -7.11 -9.31
CA ALA A 10 6.07 -7.74 -9.36
C ALA A 10 6.56 -7.71 -10.81
N SER A 11 7.82 -7.39 -11.02
CA SER A 11 8.43 -7.32 -12.35
C SER A 11 9.02 -8.66 -12.80
N ASP A 12 9.43 -9.52 -11.86
CA ASP A 12 10.04 -10.80 -12.14
C ASP A 12 8.97 -11.92 -12.28
N PRO A 13 8.81 -12.55 -13.45
CA PRO A 13 7.88 -13.66 -13.63
C PRO A 13 8.17 -14.89 -12.76
N GLU A 14 9.41 -15.07 -12.29
CA GLU A 14 9.82 -16.15 -11.40
C GLU A 14 9.47 -15.86 -9.92
N ASP A 15 9.05 -14.64 -9.60
CA ASP A 15 8.59 -14.31 -8.24
C ASP A 15 7.31 -15.09 -7.90
N SER A 16 7.30 -15.71 -6.73
CA SER A 16 6.16 -16.53 -6.25
C SER A 16 4.83 -15.77 -6.17
N ASN A 17 4.87 -14.43 -6.08
CA ASN A 17 3.70 -13.56 -6.06
C ASN A 17 3.27 -13.07 -7.45
N TYR A 18 4.13 -13.15 -8.46
CA TYR A 18 3.91 -12.55 -9.77
C TYR A 18 2.54 -12.89 -10.36
N ALA A 19 2.25 -14.18 -10.52
CA ALA A 19 0.99 -14.61 -11.13
C ALA A 19 -0.26 -14.14 -10.35
N ARG A 20 -0.15 -14.05 -9.02
CA ARG A 20 -1.22 -13.59 -8.15
C ARG A 20 -1.43 -12.08 -8.29
N LEU A 21 -0.35 -11.30 -8.26
CA LEU A 21 -0.39 -9.84 -8.40
C LEU A 21 -0.89 -9.43 -9.79
N ARG A 22 -0.43 -10.08 -10.85
CA ARG A 22 -0.93 -9.86 -12.21
C ARG A 22 -2.44 -10.11 -12.31
N ARG A 23 -2.93 -11.21 -11.75
CA ARG A 23 -4.36 -11.52 -11.74
C ARG A 23 -5.17 -10.46 -11.00
N ASN A 24 -4.66 -9.92 -9.89
CA ASN A 24 -5.32 -8.85 -9.16
C ASN A 24 -5.42 -7.57 -10.02
N ILE A 25 -4.32 -7.19 -10.70
CA ILE A 25 -4.28 -6.05 -11.60
C ILE A 25 -5.29 -6.24 -12.75
N ASP A 26 -5.28 -7.40 -13.40
CA ASP A 26 -6.18 -7.73 -14.50
C ASP A 26 -7.66 -7.68 -14.05
N THR A 27 -7.95 -8.18 -12.86
CA THR A 27 -9.30 -8.13 -12.28
C THR A 27 -9.74 -6.68 -12.04
N LEU A 28 -8.90 -5.88 -11.39
CA LEU A 28 -9.23 -4.48 -11.09
C LEU A 28 -9.33 -3.60 -12.34
N SER A 29 -8.54 -3.89 -13.37
CA SER A 29 -8.61 -3.18 -14.66
C SER A 29 -9.96 -3.36 -15.37
N ASN A 30 -10.73 -4.38 -15.00
CA ASN A 30 -12.06 -4.64 -15.55
C ASN A 30 -13.20 -4.21 -14.63
N VAL A 31 -12.90 -3.65 -13.45
CA VAL A 31 -13.89 -3.10 -12.52
C VAL A 31 -14.24 -1.66 -12.90
N THR A 32 -15.52 -1.33 -12.77
CA THR A 32 -16.00 0.05 -12.87
C THR A 32 -16.46 0.56 -11.50
N THR A 33 -16.33 1.86 -11.29
CA THR A 33 -16.88 2.56 -10.12
C THR A 33 -18.41 2.58 -10.17
N THR A 34 -19.05 3.04 -9.12
CA THR A 34 -20.51 3.23 -9.09
C THR A 34 -21.00 4.30 -10.07
N SER A 35 -20.13 5.20 -10.54
CA SER A 35 -20.40 6.16 -11.62
C SER A 35 -20.22 5.59 -13.03
N GLY A 36 -19.73 4.34 -13.15
CA GLY A 36 -19.49 3.67 -14.44
C GLY A 36 -18.09 3.89 -15.03
N ASP A 37 -17.24 4.66 -14.37
CA ASP A 37 -15.87 4.92 -14.81
C ASP A 37 -14.94 3.75 -14.47
N ARG A 38 -13.92 3.51 -15.27
CA ARG A 38 -12.87 2.53 -14.94
C ARG A 38 -11.97 3.05 -13.82
N LEU A 39 -11.45 2.11 -13.01
CA LEU A 39 -10.44 2.45 -12.02
C LEU A 39 -9.13 2.89 -12.70
N ASN A 40 -8.53 3.94 -12.18
CA ASN A 40 -7.15 4.30 -12.48
C ASN A 40 -6.22 3.49 -11.57
N ILE A 41 -5.51 2.52 -12.15
CA ILE A 41 -4.62 1.61 -11.41
C ILE A 41 -3.23 2.24 -11.34
N ILE A 42 -2.72 2.42 -10.13
CA ILE A 42 -1.33 2.80 -9.85
C ILE A 42 -0.61 1.56 -9.31
N GLU A 43 0.29 1.02 -10.10
CA GLU A 43 1.10 -0.13 -9.70
C GLU A 43 2.28 0.34 -8.84
N ILE A 44 2.49 -0.34 -7.72
CA ILE A 44 3.66 -0.15 -6.84
C ILE A 44 4.41 -1.47 -6.82
N GLN A 45 5.65 -1.46 -7.32
CA GLN A 45 6.52 -2.63 -7.29
C GLN A 45 6.74 -3.09 -5.84
N GLN A 46 6.50 -4.38 -5.56
CA GLN A 46 6.79 -4.94 -4.24
C GLN A 46 8.30 -4.88 -3.94
N PRO A 47 8.71 -4.78 -2.65
CA PRO A 47 10.11 -4.87 -2.27
C PRO A 47 10.65 -6.29 -2.49
N ALA A 48 11.97 -6.43 -2.53
CA ALA A 48 12.63 -7.73 -2.60
C ALA A 48 12.21 -8.60 -1.41
N ARG A 49 12.09 -9.91 -1.67
CA ARG A 49 11.74 -10.89 -0.63
C ARG A 49 12.79 -10.89 0.49
N GLN A 50 12.32 -10.75 1.71
CA GLN A 50 13.12 -10.95 2.92
C GLN A 50 12.50 -12.06 3.77
N GLU A 51 13.30 -12.71 4.59
CA GLU A 51 12.89 -13.83 5.43
C GLU A 51 13.31 -13.62 6.89
N TYR A 52 12.53 -14.14 7.80
CA TYR A 52 12.85 -14.22 9.21
C TYR A 52 12.55 -15.61 9.73
N ARG A 53 13.55 -16.28 10.31
CA ARG A 53 13.45 -17.66 10.81
C ARG A 53 12.98 -18.68 9.76
N GLY A 54 13.36 -18.46 8.49
CA GLY A 54 12.98 -19.34 7.37
C GLY A 54 11.57 -19.07 6.78
N GLU A 55 10.84 -18.09 7.32
CA GLU A 55 9.53 -17.70 6.80
C GLU A 55 9.61 -16.35 6.06
N PRO A 56 8.90 -16.19 4.94
CA PRO A 56 8.88 -14.93 4.21
C PRO A 56 8.17 -13.83 5.01
N LEU A 57 8.76 -12.64 5.06
CA LEU A 57 8.13 -11.48 5.66
C LEU A 57 7.02 -10.91 4.74
N PRO A 58 5.89 -10.48 5.31
CA PRO A 58 4.77 -9.90 4.54
C PRO A 58 5.04 -8.42 4.19
N LEU A 59 6.07 -8.17 3.38
CA LEU A 59 6.46 -6.83 2.99
C LEU A 59 5.48 -6.27 1.96
N SER A 60 4.93 -5.07 2.23
CA SER A 60 3.94 -4.47 1.34
C SER A 60 3.85 -2.96 1.51
N TYR A 61 4.16 -2.20 0.48
CA TYR A 61 4.02 -0.73 0.49
C TYR A 61 2.55 -0.29 0.57
N ILE A 62 1.59 -1.09 0.15
CA ILE A 62 0.16 -0.74 0.30
C ILE A 62 -0.39 -1.03 1.71
N ASN A 63 0.45 -1.48 2.64
CA ASN A 63 0.09 -1.62 4.05
C ASN A 63 0.42 -0.33 4.84
N PHE A 64 0.09 0.81 4.25
CA PHE A 64 0.22 2.13 4.86
C PHE A 64 -1.02 2.51 5.68
N TYR A 65 -0.86 3.47 6.59
CA TYR A 65 -1.96 4.02 7.38
C TYR A 65 -2.32 5.43 6.93
N ILE A 66 -3.60 5.68 6.67
CA ILE A 66 -4.13 7.00 6.29
C ILE A 66 -4.69 7.68 7.54
N ALA A 67 -4.08 8.80 7.92
CA ALA A 67 -4.57 9.71 8.96
C ALA A 67 -5.11 11.00 8.35
N ASN A 68 -5.71 11.86 9.19
CA ASN A 68 -6.13 13.20 8.76
C ASN A 68 -4.90 14.05 8.40
N GLY A 69 -4.77 14.40 7.13
CA GLY A 69 -3.67 15.22 6.61
C GLY A 69 -2.34 14.49 6.35
N GLY A 70 -2.22 13.21 6.69
CA GLY A 70 -0.96 12.48 6.49
C GLY A 70 -1.13 10.99 6.21
N ILE A 71 -0.07 10.38 5.71
CA ILE A 71 0.04 8.92 5.49
C ILE A 71 1.35 8.44 6.11
N VAL A 72 1.29 7.35 6.85
CA VAL A 72 2.47 6.63 7.32
C VAL A 72 2.72 5.46 6.38
N LEU A 73 3.79 5.55 5.60
CA LEU A 73 4.18 4.59 4.57
C LEU A 73 5.32 3.70 5.10
N PRO A 74 5.23 2.37 4.99
CA PRO A 74 6.36 1.53 5.36
C PRO A 74 7.55 1.68 4.41
N GLU A 75 8.77 1.58 4.94
CA GLU A 75 10.00 1.36 4.18
C GLU A 75 10.68 0.07 4.65
N PHE A 76 11.42 -0.58 3.74
CA PHE A 76 11.97 -1.91 3.96
C PHE A 76 13.48 -1.99 3.71
N ASN A 77 14.16 -0.84 3.62
CA ASN A 77 15.56 -0.72 3.22
C ASN A 77 15.81 -1.38 1.85
N ASP A 78 14.96 -1.02 0.90
CA ASP A 78 14.88 -1.59 -0.44
C ASP A 78 14.95 -0.47 -1.50
N PRO A 79 15.57 -0.69 -2.68
CA PRO A 79 15.58 0.30 -3.77
C PRO A 79 14.19 0.77 -4.20
N MET A 80 13.14 -0.01 -3.93
CA MET A 80 11.76 0.35 -4.25
C MET A 80 11.10 1.28 -3.22
N ASP A 81 11.75 1.57 -2.08
CA ASP A 81 11.22 2.50 -1.07
C ASP A 81 10.95 3.89 -1.67
N GLN A 82 11.90 4.43 -2.44
CA GLN A 82 11.75 5.75 -3.07
C GLN A 82 10.68 5.76 -4.17
N PRO A 83 10.63 4.82 -5.12
CA PRO A 83 9.52 4.71 -6.09
C PRO A 83 8.15 4.57 -5.43
N ALA A 84 8.05 3.82 -4.33
CA ALA A 84 6.80 3.67 -3.59
C ALA A 84 6.37 5.00 -2.96
N LEU A 85 7.30 5.76 -2.36
CA LEU A 85 7.04 7.10 -1.83
C LEU A 85 6.50 8.04 -2.92
N GLU A 86 7.13 8.06 -4.08
CA GLU A 86 6.73 8.91 -5.21
C GLU A 86 5.33 8.55 -5.71
N ALA A 87 5.03 7.26 -5.85
CA ALA A 87 3.72 6.78 -6.29
C ALA A 87 2.61 7.15 -5.29
N VAL A 88 2.85 6.96 -3.98
CA VAL A 88 1.89 7.33 -2.93
C VAL A 88 1.72 8.84 -2.85
N THR A 89 2.79 9.62 -2.95
CA THR A 89 2.73 11.09 -2.96
C THR A 89 1.90 11.59 -4.14
N ALA A 90 2.09 11.04 -5.32
CA ALA A 90 1.31 11.40 -6.50
C ALA A 90 -0.19 11.02 -6.37
N ALA A 91 -0.48 9.91 -5.69
CA ALA A 91 -1.86 9.46 -5.45
C ALA A 91 -2.60 10.30 -4.39
N PHE A 92 -1.85 10.92 -3.47
CA PHE A 92 -2.39 11.71 -2.35
C PHE A 92 -1.72 13.09 -2.23
N PRO A 93 -1.91 13.98 -3.23
CA PRO A 93 -1.21 15.26 -3.30
C PRO A 93 -1.51 16.22 -2.14
N ASP A 94 -2.64 16.03 -1.45
CA ASP A 94 -3.07 16.87 -0.32
C ASP A 94 -2.65 16.31 1.04
N ARG A 95 -1.76 15.30 1.08
CA ARG A 95 -1.33 14.64 2.32
C ARG A 95 0.18 14.65 2.46
N GLU A 96 0.64 14.84 3.68
CA GLU A 96 2.04 14.62 4.03
C GLU A 96 2.32 13.11 4.08
N ILE A 97 3.37 12.65 3.41
CA ILE A 97 3.77 11.25 3.45
C ILE A 97 5.03 11.11 4.31
N VAL A 98 4.95 10.30 5.35
CA VAL A 98 6.08 9.98 6.23
C VAL A 98 6.43 8.51 6.07
N GLN A 99 7.65 8.20 5.63
CA GLN A 99 8.16 6.83 5.62
C GLN A 99 8.73 6.44 6.98
N LEU A 100 8.46 5.20 7.40
CA LEU A 100 9.01 4.62 8.62
C LEU A 100 9.58 3.22 8.36
N PRO A 101 10.77 2.90 8.94
CA PRO A 101 11.32 1.55 8.90
C PRO A 101 10.35 0.53 9.49
N ALA A 102 9.95 -0.46 8.67
CA ALA A 102 8.87 -1.38 9.04
C ALA A 102 9.27 -2.87 9.04
N VAL A 103 10.51 -3.21 8.68
CA VAL A 103 10.97 -4.61 8.66
C VAL A 103 10.74 -5.31 10.01
N GLU A 104 11.04 -4.63 11.12
CA GLU A 104 10.85 -5.22 12.46
C GLU A 104 9.36 -5.48 12.78
N ILE A 105 8.47 -4.61 12.33
CA ILE A 105 7.02 -4.77 12.50
C ILE A 105 6.54 -6.03 11.76
N THR A 106 7.08 -6.28 10.55
CA THR A 106 6.64 -7.40 9.71
C THR A 106 6.98 -8.78 10.31
N LYS A 107 7.94 -8.87 11.21
CA LYS A 107 8.25 -10.10 11.96
C LYS A 107 7.09 -10.58 12.83
N GLY A 108 6.15 -9.69 13.15
CA GLY A 108 4.89 -10.00 13.85
C GLY A 108 3.77 -10.51 12.94
N GLY A 109 4.01 -10.66 11.63
CA GLY A 109 3.03 -11.19 10.68
C GLY A 109 2.14 -10.13 10.01
N GLY A 110 2.44 -8.83 10.18
CA GLY A 110 1.73 -7.72 9.56
C GLY A 110 2.62 -6.50 9.39
N CYS A 111 2.06 -5.34 9.00
CA CYS A 111 2.82 -4.12 8.85
C CYS A 111 2.05 -2.93 9.48
N ILE A 112 2.34 -1.69 9.08
CA ILE A 112 1.83 -0.47 9.72
C ILE A 112 0.31 -0.46 9.85
N HIS A 113 -0.43 -0.71 8.78
CA HIS A 113 -1.89 -0.74 8.83
C HIS A 113 -2.41 -1.79 9.82
N CYS A 114 -1.77 -2.97 9.87
CA CYS A 114 -2.22 -4.08 10.71
C CYS A 114 -2.13 -3.81 12.21
N ILE A 115 -1.26 -2.88 12.64
CA ILE A 115 -1.09 -2.49 14.05
C ILE A 115 -1.81 -1.18 14.39
N THR A 116 -2.61 -0.63 13.48
CA THR A 116 -3.33 0.64 13.66
C THR A 116 -4.84 0.42 13.75
N GLN A 117 -5.52 1.34 14.41
CA GLN A 117 -6.98 1.39 14.51
C GLN A 117 -7.46 2.81 14.25
N GLN A 118 -8.43 2.95 13.35
CA GLN A 118 -9.03 4.25 13.05
C GLN A 118 -9.91 4.73 14.21
N GLN A 119 -9.67 5.96 14.63
CA GLN A 119 -10.56 6.66 15.56
C GLN A 119 -11.23 7.83 14.81
N PRO A 120 -12.53 7.74 14.50
CA PRO A 120 -13.24 8.82 13.82
C PRO A 120 -13.21 10.10 14.65
N LYS A 121 -12.97 11.24 13.97
CA LYS A 121 -13.08 12.55 14.62
C LYS A 121 -14.53 12.78 15.06
N SER A 122 -14.73 13.18 16.31
CA SER A 122 -16.07 13.53 16.82
C SER A 122 -16.63 14.71 16.03
N VAL A 123 -17.86 14.61 15.56
CA VAL A 123 -18.61 15.75 15.03
C VAL A 123 -19.13 16.54 16.23
N PRO A 124 -18.93 17.88 16.32
CA PRO A 124 -19.57 18.68 17.35
C PRO A 124 -21.09 18.47 17.27
N ARG A 125 -21.73 18.14 18.39
CA ARG A 125 -23.20 18.15 18.43
C ARG A 125 -23.65 19.60 18.25
N LEU A 126 -24.39 19.86 17.20
CA LEU A 126 -25.13 21.10 17.06
C LEU A 126 -26.18 21.10 18.16
N ASN A 127 -26.01 22.03 19.14
CA ASN A 127 -27.03 22.30 20.16
C ASN A 127 -28.16 23.11 19.55
#